data_d43f66a8bb41215a65f6112a8e7a727b
#
_entry.id   d43f66a8bb41215a65f6112a8e7a727b
#
_cell.length_a   1.000
_cell.length_b   1.000
_cell.length_c   1.000
_cell.angle_alpha   90.00
_cell.angle_beta   90.00
_cell.angle_gamma   90.00
#
_symmetry.space_group_name_H-M   'P 1'
#
loop_
_entity.id
_entity.type
_entity.pdbx_description
1 polymer ?
#
loop_
_entity_poly.entity_id
_entity_poly.type
_entity_poly.pdbx_seq_one_letter_code
_entity_poly.pdbx_strand_id
1 'polypeptide(L)'
;MNRPCVIRDTAMGAFRSSLEDEAFARREIELEGAIDRAKAMDTIRALRFLAEEDTEKPITLLISSEGGSVVDGLAIYDTMKALPCPVRTICVGEASSMAAVILAGGSKGNRFILPNAQVMIHDPILTGCGGPALTVDAISQRLMRTRKLVAGIMAECTGRSVEEILVKTAKDTFFTADEAVEYGLVDSVIKTWGGDMCAAG
;
A
#
# COMPACT_ATOMS: atom_id res chain seq x y z
N MET A 1 -23.37 -14.05 5.37
CA MET A 1 -23.58 -13.03 6.43
C MET A 1 -24.23 -11.81 5.79
N ASN A 2 -25.28 -11.24 6.41
CA ASN A 2 -25.79 -9.95 5.96
C ASN A 2 -24.74 -8.88 6.28
N ARG A 3 -24.14 -8.29 5.24
CA ARG A 3 -23.24 -7.13 5.43
C ARG A 3 -24.06 -5.94 5.93
N PRO A 4 -23.58 -5.14 6.88
CA PRO A 4 -24.26 -3.93 7.31
C PRO A 4 -24.38 -2.96 6.13
N CYS A 5 -25.47 -2.18 6.13
CA CYS A 5 -25.71 -1.18 5.09
C CYS A 5 -26.28 0.09 5.72
N VAL A 6 -26.06 1.20 5.05
CA VAL A 6 -26.63 2.50 5.39
C VAL A 6 -27.93 2.68 4.61
N ILE A 7 -29.00 3.10 5.29
CA ILE A 7 -30.26 3.47 4.65
C ILE A 7 -30.44 4.98 4.85
N ARG A 8 -30.63 5.71 3.76
CA ARG A 8 -30.88 7.15 3.75
C ARG A 8 -32.22 7.43 3.08
N ASP A 9 -33.07 8.18 3.75
CA ASP A 9 -34.29 8.69 3.13
C ASP A 9 -33.94 9.90 2.26
N THR A 10 -34.34 9.83 1.00
CA THR A 10 -34.14 10.91 0.02
C THR A 10 -35.51 11.36 -0.52
N ALA A 11 -35.56 12.50 -1.19
CA ALA A 11 -36.77 12.98 -1.85
C ALA A 11 -37.31 11.99 -2.90
N MET A 12 -36.49 11.04 -3.37
CA MET A 12 -36.87 10.01 -4.36
C MET A 12 -37.16 8.65 -3.72
N GLY A 13 -37.17 8.55 -2.36
CA GLY A 13 -37.37 7.33 -1.59
C GLY A 13 -36.14 6.88 -0.80
N ALA A 14 -36.23 5.72 -0.14
CA ALA A 14 -35.14 5.16 0.63
C ALA A 14 -34.02 4.64 -0.29
N PHE A 15 -32.81 5.16 -0.12
CA PHE A 15 -31.61 4.71 -0.80
C PHE A 15 -30.78 3.84 0.14
N ARG A 16 -30.29 2.69 -0.35
CA ARG A 16 -29.46 1.75 0.40
C ARG A 16 -28.08 1.66 -0.24
N SER A 17 -27.03 1.93 0.56
CA SER A 17 -25.63 1.77 0.18
C SER A 17 -24.90 0.78 1.10
N SER A 18 -23.88 0.13 0.59
CA SER A 18 -22.95 -0.67 1.40
C SER A 18 -22.01 0.24 2.19
N LEU A 19 -21.27 -0.32 3.17
CA LEU A 19 -20.24 0.44 3.85
C LEU A 19 -19.05 0.73 2.91
N GLU A 20 -18.79 -0.17 1.97
CA GLU A 20 -17.80 0.01 0.92
C GLU A 20 -18.14 1.20 0.00
N ASP A 21 -19.43 1.33 -0.41
CA ASP A 21 -19.89 2.48 -1.20
C ASP A 21 -19.73 3.80 -0.42
N GLU A 22 -20.04 3.77 0.89
CA GLU A 22 -19.90 4.93 1.76
C GLU A 22 -18.43 5.31 1.98
N ALA A 23 -17.53 4.33 2.10
CA ALA A 23 -16.09 4.56 2.18
C ALA A 23 -15.56 5.15 0.87
N PHE A 24 -15.94 4.56 -0.26
CA PHE A 24 -15.56 5.06 -1.59
C PHE A 24 -16.03 6.49 -1.84
N ALA A 25 -17.27 6.84 -1.44
CA ALA A 25 -17.78 8.21 -1.50
C ALA A 25 -16.95 9.20 -0.63
N ARG A 26 -16.26 8.72 0.40
CA ARG A 26 -15.30 9.50 1.19
C ARG A 26 -13.87 9.44 0.65
N ARG A 27 -13.68 8.90 -0.55
CA ARG A 27 -12.39 8.72 -1.19
C ARG A 27 -11.46 7.75 -0.45
N GLU A 28 -12.05 6.73 0.20
CA GLU A 28 -11.33 5.67 0.91
C GLU A 28 -11.39 4.38 0.08
N ILE A 29 -10.24 3.75 -0.11
CA ILE A 29 -10.06 2.47 -0.80
C ILE A 29 -9.43 1.49 0.18
N GLU A 30 -9.91 0.25 0.21
CA GLU A 30 -9.36 -0.82 1.04
C GLU A 30 -8.47 -1.75 0.18
N LEU A 31 -7.24 -1.98 0.64
CA LEU A 31 -6.31 -2.96 0.08
C LEU A 31 -6.09 -4.06 1.10
N GLU A 32 -6.93 -5.09 1.05
CA GLU A 32 -6.94 -6.21 1.99
C GLU A 32 -6.48 -7.52 1.34
N GLY A 33 -5.76 -8.36 2.13
CA GLY A 33 -5.30 -9.69 1.72
C GLY A 33 -4.24 -9.65 0.63
N ALA A 34 -4.10 -10.76 -0.10
CA ALA A 34 -3.06 -10.91 -1.11
C ALA A 34 -3.22 -9.94 -2.29
N ILE A 35 -2.09 -9.37 -2.71
CA ILE A 35 -2.01 -8.51 -3.90
C ILE A 35 -1.81 -9.41 -5.11
N ASP A 36 -2.89 -9.65 -5.81
CA ASP A 36 -2.92 -10.32 -7.11
C ASP A 36 -3.35 -9.34 -8.21
N ARG A 37 -3.43 -9.86 -9.45
CA ARG A 37 -3.81 -9.06 -10.60
C ARG A 37 -5.22 -8.47 -10.50
N ALA A 38 -6.18 -9.22 -9.95
CA ALA A 38 -7.57 -8.75 -9.84
C ALA A 38 -7.64 -7.58 -8.85
N LYS A 39 -7.09 -7.77 -7.65
CA LYS A 39 -7.00 -6.75 -6.61
C LYS A 39 -6.28 -5.50 -7.10
N ALA A 40 -5.15 -5.67 -7.79
CA ALA A 40 -4.39 -4.54 -8.31
C ALA A 40 -5.19 -3.74 -9.34
N MET A 41 -5.87 -4.40 -10.27
CA MET A 41 -6.67 -3.72 -11.28
C MET A 41 -7.87 -2.99 -10.68
N ASP A 42 -8.52 -3.56 -9.66
CA ASP A 42 -9.64 -2.89 -8.98
C ASP A 42 -9.15 -1.67 -8.19
N THR A 43 -8.04 -1.79 -7.46
CA THR A 43 -7.41 -0.65 -6.76
C THR A 43 -7.02 0.46 -7.74
N ILE A 44 -6.40 0.11 -8.87
CA ILE A 44 -5.98 1.07 -9.91
C ILE A 44 -7.20 1.80 -10.52
N ARG A 45 -8.28 1.07 -10.82
CA ARG A 45 -9.51 1.69 -11.34
C ARG A 45 -10.11 2.66 -10.34
N ALA A 46 -10.18 2.28 -9.06
CA ALA A 46 -10.68 3.11 -7.99
C ALA A 46 -9.83 4.38 -7.81
N LEU A 47 -8.51 4.25 -7.75
CA LEU A 47 -7.57 5.36 -7.65
C LEU A 47 -7.74 6.36 -8.79
N ARG A 48 -7.77 5.87 -10.03
CA ARG A 48 -7.92 6.72 -11.22
C ARG A 48 -9.28 7.43 -11.25
N PHE A 49 -10.37 6.71 -10.97
CA PHE A 49 -11.72 7.29 -10.93
C PHE A 49 -11.78 8.44 -9.92
N LEU A 50 -11.32 8.23 -8.69
CA LEU A 50 -11.34 9.26 -7.66
C LEU A 50 -10.44 10.45 -8.01
N ALA A 51 -9.30 10.22 -8.65
CA ALA A 51 -8.40 11.29 -9.08
C ALA A 51 -9.00 12.13 -10.22
N GLU A 52 -9.80 11.52 -11.12
CA GLU A 52 -10.53 12.21 -12.18
C GLU A 52 -11.68 13.07 -11.63
N GLU A 53 -12.32 12.64 -10.53
CA GLU A 53 -13.39 13.44 -9.88
C GLU A 53 -12.87 14.69 -9.16
N ASP A 54 -11.69 14.59 -8.52
CA ASP A 54 -11.08 15.73 -7.80
C ASP A 54 -9.56 15.54 -7.77
N THR A 55 -8.86 16.43 -8.44
CA THR A 55 -7.38 16.39 -8.61
C THR A 55 -6.60 16.93 -7.43
N GLU A 56 -7.26 17.46 -6.40
CA GLU A 56 -6.57 18.08 -5.27
C GLU A 56 -6.81 17.36 -3.94
N LYS A 57 -8.03 16.86 -3.74
CA LYS A 57 -8.35 16.15 -2.50
C LYS A 57 -7.63 14.82 -2.39
N PRO A 58 -7.06 14.49 -1.23
CA PRO A 58 -6.36 13.23 -1.04
C PRO A 58 -7.30 12.02 -1.20
N ILE A 59 -6.74 10.94 -1.74
CA ILE A 59 -7.33 9.60 -1.72
C ILE A 59 -6.69 8.85 -0.56
N THR A 60 -7.49 8.17 0.27
CA THR A 60 -6.99 7.36 1.38
C THR A 60 -6.98 5.89 1.00
N LEU A 61 -5.82 5.23 1.09
CA LEU A 61 -5.65 3.80 0.89
C LEU A 61 -5.42 3.14 2.25
N LEU A 62 -6.41 2.38 2.72
CA LEU A 62 -6.33 1.56 3.92
C LEU A 62 -5.69 0.22 3.58
N ILE A 63 -4.61 -0.14 4.25
CA ILE A 63 -3.81 -1.32 3.92
C ILE A 63 -3.83 -2.32 5.07
N SER A 64 -4.31 -3.54 4.78
CA SER A 64 -4.24 -4.72 5.63
C SER A 64 -3.90 -5.94 4.77
N SER A 65 -2.60 -6.12 4.46
CA SER A 65 -2.17 -7.04 3.41
C SER A 65 -0.81 -7.68 3.73
N GLU A 66 -0.73 -8.98 3.49
CA GLU A 66 0.51 -9.75 3.52
C GLU A 66 1.41 -9.49 2.30
N GLY A 67 0.97 -8.68 1.34
CA GLY A 67 1.68 -8.45 0.08
C GLY A 67 1.26 -9.41 -1.02
N GLY A 68 2.16 -9.71 -1.95
CA GLY A 68 1.85 -10.62 -3.07
C GLY A 68 2.69 -10.36 -4.32
N SER A 69 2.06 -10.37 -5.48
CA SER A 69 2.72 -10.20 -6.77
C SER A 69 3.47 -8.87 -6.88
N VAL A 70 4.79 -8.94 -7.11
CA VAL A 70 5.62 -7.74 -7.26
C VAL A 70 5.17 -6.89 -8.46
N VAL A 71 4.84 -7.53 -9.58
CA VAL A 71 4.41 -6.82 -10.80
C VAL A 71 3.12 -6.06 -10.57
N ASP A 72 2.16 -6.70 -9.90
CA ASP A 72 0.84 -6.11 -9.63
C ASP A 72 0.94 -5.03 -8.56
N GLY A 73 1.76 -5.23 -7.52
CA GLY A 73 2.03 -4.23 -6.50
C GLY A 73 2.76 -2.99 -7.02
N LEU A 74 3.74 -3.18 -7.93
CA LEU A 74 4.39 -2.06 -8.62
C LEU A 74 3.41 -1.29 -9.52
N ALA A 75 2.44 -1.96 -10.15
CA ALA A 75 1.42 -1.27 -10.94
C ALA A 75 0.53 -0.35 -10.07
N ILE A 76 0.19 -0.77 -8.84
CA ILE A 76 -0.49 0.10 -7.87
C ILE A 76 0.42 1.28 -7.48
N TYR A 77 1.66 1.00 -7.09
CA TYR A 77 2.64 2.02 -6.69
C TYR A 77 2.84 3.08 -7.78
N ASP A 78 3.12 2.65 -9.01
CA ASP A 78 3.33 3.56 -10.14
C ASP A 78 2.07 4.40 -10.43
N THR A 79 0.88 3.79 -10.31
CA THR A 79 -0.39 4.52 -10.42
C THR A 79 -0.47 5.61 -9.36
N MET A 80 -0.25 5.28 -8.09
CA MET A 80 -0.27 6.25 -6.99
C MET A 80 0.69 7.43 -7.26
N LYS A 81 1.89 7.15 -7.77
CA LYS A 81 2.91 8.19 -8.09
C LYS A 81 2.53 9.05 -9.29
N ALA A 82 1.72 8.54 -10.20
CA ALA A 82 1.30 9.25 -11.42
C ALA A 82 0.04 10.12 -11.20
N LEU A 83 -0.67 9.97 -10.07
CA LEU A 83 -1.87 10.76 -9.80
C LEU A 83 -1.55 12.23 -9.50
N PRO A 84 -2.44 13.17 -9.89
CA PRO A 84 -2.28 14.59 -9.58
C PRO A 84 -2.59 14.90 -8.11
N CYS A 85 -3.46 14.13 -7.46
CA CYS A 85 -3.85 14.32 -6.06
C CYS A 85 -2.96 13.52 -5.10
N PRO A 86 -2.83 13.96 -3.83
CA PRO A 86 -2.09 13.20 -2.83
C PRO A 86 -2.75 11.84 -2.55
N VAL A 87 -1.94 10.80 -2.35
CA VAL A 87 -2.41 9.51 -1.85
C VAL A 87 -1.95 9.34 -0.41
N ARG A 88 -2.92 9.27 0.49
CA ARG A 88 -2.70 8.94 1.90
C ARG A 88 -2.71 7.43 2.05
N THR A 89 -1.75 6.88 2.77
CA THR A 89 -1.68 5.45 3.08
C THR A 89 -1.78 5.24 4.59
N ILE A 90 -2.57 4.25 5.01
CA ILE A 90 -2.77 3.91 6.42
C ILE A 90 -2.65 2.40 6.60
N CYS A 91 -1.66 1.94 7.37
CA CYS A 91 -1.55 0.55 7.75
C CYS A 91 -2.53 0.22 8.89
N VAL A 92 -3.43 -0.75 8.62
CA VAL A 92 -4.45 -1.25 9.56
C VAL A 92 -4.20 -2.74 9.78
N GLY A 93 -3.53 -3.11 10.86
CA GLY A 93 -3.14 -4.49 11.15
C GLY A 93 -1.76 -4.83 10.62
N GLU A 94 -1.62 -5.09 9.32
CA GLU A 94 -0.31 -5.37 8.73
C GLU A 94 -0.13 -4.79 7.32
N ALA A 95 1.12 -4.47 6.99
CA ALA A 95 1.56 -4.21 5.63
C ALA A 95 2.89 -4.94 5.39
N SER A 96 2.82 -6.09 4.71
CA SER A 96 3.98 -6.96 4.52
C SER A 96 4.42 -6.99 3.05
N SER A 97 5.72 -7.15 2.79
CA SER A 97 6.27 -7.34 1.44
C SER A 97 5.88 -6.21 0.48
N MET A 98 5.19 -6.51 -0.62
CA MET A 98 4.72 -5.48 -1.58
C MET A 98 3.73 -4.48 -0.97
N ALA A 99 2.95 -4.87 0.04
CA ALA A 99 2.08 -3.94 0.76
C ALA A 99 2.88 -2.88 1.54
N ALA A 100 4.06 -3.24 2.08
CA ALA A 100 4.98 -2.29 2.71
C ALA A 100 5.53 -1.27 1.70
N VAL A 101 5.80 -1.70 0.46
CA VAL A 101 6.23 -0.80 -0.62
C VAL A 101 5.13 0.20 -0.97
N ILE A 102 3.89 -0.27 -1.09
CA ILE A 102 2.72 0.58 -1.37
C ILE A 102 2.48 1.56 -0.20
N LEU A 103 2.55 1.08 1.05
CA LEU A 103 2.43 1.92 2.24
C LEU A 103 3.46 3.05 2.24
N ALA A 104 4.74 2.71 2.07
CA ALA A 104 5.83 3.68 2.03
C ALA A 104 5.75 4.63 0.81
N GLY A 105 5.08 4.17 -0.28
CA GLY A 105 4.83 4.92 -1.51
C GLY A 105 3.80 6.04 -1.40
N GLY A 106 3.06 6.14 -0.31
CA GLY A 106 2.14 7.25 -0.06
C GLY A 106 2.83 8.62 -0.14
N SER A 107 2.05 9.67 -0.29
CA SER A 107 2.57 11.04 -0.33
C SER A 107 3.24 11.39 1.00
N LYS A 108 4.43 12.01 0.96
CA LYS A 108 5.17 12.40 2.19
C LYS A 108 4.29 13.26 3.10
N GLY A 109 4.31 12.98 4.41
CA GLY A 109 3.44 13.60 5.40
C GLY A 109 2.03 12.98 5.46
N ASN A 110 1.72 12.01 4.58
CA ASN A 110 0.42 11.34 4.49
C ASN A 110 0.53 9.80 4.62
N ARG A 111 1.59 9.29 5.24
CA ARG A 111 1.80 7.86 5.46
C ARG A 111 1.64 7.55 6.94
N PHE A 112 0.67 6.71 7.27
CA PHE A 112 0.26 6.50 8.65
C PHE A 112 0.21 5.00 9.00
N ILE A 113 0.25 4.73 10.30
CA ILE A 113 0.13 3.39 10.86
C ILE A 113 -0.69 3.42 12.15
N LEU A 114 -1.53 2.42 12.40
CA LEU A 114 -2.21 2.25 13.69
C LEU A 114 -1.24 1.71 14.76
N PRO A 115 -1.46 1.99 16.07
CA PRO A 115 -0.47 1.70 17.13
C PRO A 115 -0.05 0.25 17.27
N ASN A 116 -0.94 -0.70 16.97
CA ASN A 116 -0.67 -2.14 17.07
C ASN A 116 -0.47 -2.81 15.70
N ALA A 117 -0.42 -2.02 14.63
CA ALA A 117 -0.13 -2.53 13.30
C ALA A 117 1.38 -2.76 13.14
N GLN A 118 1.73 -3.63 12.21
CA GLN A 118 3.12 -3.97 11.90
C GLN A 118 3.43 -3.84 10.42
N VAL A 119 4.69 -3.60 10.13
CA VAL A 119 5.21 -3.60 8.76
C VAL A 119 6.29 -4.66 8.64
N MET A 120 6.31 -5.41 7.54
CA MET A 120 7.37 -6.37 7.25
C MET A 120 7.96 -6.12 5.86
N ILE A 121 9.28 -6.09 5.80
CA ILE A 121 10.02 -6.01 4.54
C ILE A 121 10.96 -7.21 4.37
N HIS A 122 11.05 -7.68 3.15
CA HIS A 122 11.99 -8.74 2.75
C HIS A 122 12.33 -8.65 1.26
N ASP A 123 13.34 -9.40 0.83
CA ASP A 123 13.68 -9.53 -0.59
C ASP A 123 12.56 -10.22 -1.37
N PRO A 124 12.38 -9.89 -2.67
CA PRO A 124 11.46 -10.62 -3.53
C PRO A 124 11.75 -12.11 -3.54
N ILE A 125 10.73 -12.93 -3.31
CA ILE A 125 10.82 -14.37 -3.29
C ILE A 125 10.35 -14.94 -4.64
N LEU A 126 11.06 -15.92 -5.14
CA LEU A 126 10.65 -16.72 -6.29
C LEU A 126 10.29 -18.15 -5.82
N THR A 127 9.05 -18.54 -6.05
CA THR A 127 8.59 -19.91 -5.80
C THR A 127 8.50 -20.68 -7.11
N GLY A 128 8.95 -21.95 -7.10
CA GLY A 128 8.74 -22.88 -8.23
C GLY A 128 9.64 -22.61 -9.44
N CYS A 129 10.93 -22.31 -9.23
CA CYS A 129 11.88 -22.18 -10.33
C CYS A 129 12.44 -23.55 -10.73
N GLY A 130 12.36 -23.89 -12.01
CA GLY A 130 12.93 -25.11 -12.59
C GLY A 130 13.04 -25.01 -14.10
N GLY A 131 13.85 -25.89 -14.72
CA GLY A 131 14.03 -25.94 -16.17
C GLY A 131 15.49 -26.00 -16.61
N PRO A 132 15.79 -25.80 -17.91
CA PRO A 132 17.16 -25.75 -18.42
C PRO A 132 18.00 -24.68 -17.73
N ALA A 133 19.31 -24.94 -17.58
CA ALA A 133 20.24 -24.06 -16.84
C ALA A 133 20.18 -22.59 -17.30
N LEU A 134 20.12 -22.33 -18.59
CA LEU A 134 20.00 -20.97 -19.14
C LEU A 134 18.69 -20.28 -18.75
N THR A 135 17.60 -21.04 -18.62
CA THR A 135 16.32 -20.50 -18.14
C THR A 135 16.40 -20.12 -16.67
N VAL A 136 17.00 -20.99 -15.85
CA VAL A 136 17.21 -20.71 -14.40
C VAL A 136 18.09 -19.48 -14.21
N ASP A 137 19.17 -19.35 -14.99
CA ASP A 137 20.05 -18.18 -14.95
C ASP A 137 19.30 -16.88 -15.31
N ALA A 138 18.53 -16.90 -16.42
CA ALA A 138 17.72 -15.76 -16.82
C ALA A 138 16.69 -15.33 -15.76
N ILE A 139 16.04 -16.30 -15.10
CA ILE A 139 15.11 -16.05 -14.01
C ILE A 139 15.82 -15.45 -12.80
N SER A 140 17.00 -15.98 -12.43
CA SER A 140 17.83 -15.46 -11.34
C SER A 140 18.23 -14.00 -11.60
N GLN A 141 18.71 -13.69 -12.81
CA GLN A 141 19.07 -12.33 -13.20
C GLN A 141 17.86 -11.38 -13.13
N ARG A 142 16.68 -11.83 -13.55
CA ARG A 142 15.44 -11.04 -13.43
C ARG A 142 15.11 -10.76 -11.97
N LEU A 143 15.20 -11.77 -11.10
CA LEU A 143 14.94 -11.62 -9.66
C LEU A 143 15.90 -10.60 -9.04
N MET A 144 17.19 -10.67 -9.38
CA MET A 144 18.20 -9.72 -8.90
C MET A 144 17.94 -8.28 -9.38
N ARG A 145 17.42 -8.09 -10.60
CA ARG A 145 17.00 -6.77 -11.09
C ARG A 145 15.79 -6.25 -10.31
N THR A 146 14.79 -7.11 -10.08
CA THR A 146 13.60 -6.78 -9.28
C THR A 146 13.99 -6.40 -7.85
N ARG A 147 14.91 -7.15 -7.22
CA ARG A 147 15.45 -6.85 -5.89
C ARG A 147 16.04 -5.43 -5.82
N LYS A 148 16.89 -5.09 -6.79
CA LYS A 148 17.50 -3.74 -6.86
C LYS A 148 16.47 -2.64 -7.10
N LEU A 149 15.47 -2.89 -7.97
CA LEU A 149 14.39 -1.94 -8.25
C LEU A 149 13.58 -1.64 -6.99
N VAL A 150 13.10 -2.67 -6.30
CA VAL A 150 12.31 -2.52 -5.08
C VAL A 150 13.13 -1.85 -3.98
N ALA A 151 14.42 -2.22 -3.82
CA ALA A 151 15.31 -1.57 -2.88
C ALA A 151 15.51 -0.07 -3.19
N GLY A 152 15.63 0.30 -4.47
CA GLY A 152 15.69 1.69 -4.91
C GLY A 152 14.43 2.48 -4.54
N ILE A 153 13.25 1.91 -4.82
CA ILE A 153 11.96 2.51 -4.45
C ILE A 153 11.87 2.72 -2.93
N MET A 154 12.23 1.69 -2.14
CA MET A 154 12.21 1.78 -0.69
C MET A 154 13.20 2.82 -0.16
N ALA A 155 14.37 2.94 -0.76
CA ALA A 155 15.37 3.95 -0.42
C ALA A 155 14.82 5.38 -0.64
N GLU A 156 14.17 5.64 -1.77
CA GLU A 156 13.50 6.92 -2.04
C GLU A 156 12.39 7.24 -1.04
N CYS A 157 11.56 6.22 -0.69
CA CYS A 157 10.44 6.39 0.22
C CYS A 157 10.90 6.65 1.66
N THR A 158 11.95 5.95 2.12
CA THR A 158 12.41 5.98 3.52
C THR A 158 13.50 7.02 3.78
N GLY A 159 14.20 7.47 2.76
CA GLY A 159 15.39 8.32 2.87
C GLY A 159 16.65 7.55 3.29
N ARG A 160 16.62 6.20 3.27
CA ARG A 160 17.76 5.33 3.56
C ARG A 160 18.57 5.07 2.30
N SER A 161 19.82 4.62 2.45
CA SER A 161 20.62 4.17 1.30
C SER A 161 20.08 2.83 0.75
N VAL A 162 20.32 2.58 -0.54
CA VAL A 162 19.96 1.30 -1.17
C VAL A 162 20.65 0.13 -0.48
N GLU A 163 21.90 0.33 -0.03
CA GLU A 163 22.69 -0.66 0.69
C GLU A 163 22.06 -1.03 2.03
N GLU A 164 21.58 -0.05 2.80
CA GLU A 164 20.85 -0.30 4.05
C GLU A 164 19.57 -1.09 3.82
N ILE A 165 18.79 -0.75 2.78
CA ILE A 165 17.59 -1.49 2.41
C ILE A 165 17.95 -2.94 2.03
N LEU A 166 18.95 -3.15 1.17
CA LEU A 166 19.37 -4.49 0.74
C LEU A 166 19.85 -5.37 1.91
N VAL A 167 20.50 -4.79 2.91
CA VAL A 167 20.90 -5.50 4.14
C VAL A 167 19.67 -5.84 4.98
N LYS A 168 18.73 -4.90 5.12
CA LYS A 168 17.56 -5.05 5.97
C LYS A 168 16.55 -6.06 5.39
N THR A 169 16.41 -6.10 4.05
CA THR A 169 15.50 -7.01 3.33
C THR A 169 16.07 -8.41 3.09
N ALA A 170 17.37 -8.65 3.36
CA ALA A 170 18.00 -9.96 3.18
C ALA A 170 17.34 -11.09 4.01
N LYS A 171 16.54 -10.72 5.00
CA LYS A 171 15.67 -11.59 5.80
C LYS A 171 14.40 -10.87 6.13
N ASP A 172 13.37 -11.61 6.55
CA ASP A 172 12.11 -11.02 7.03
C ASP A 172 12.42 -10.10 8.21
N THR A 173 12.14 -8.82 8.03
CA THR A 173 12.35 -7.80 9.05
C THR A 173 11.03 -7.11 9.38
N PHE A 174 10.60 -7.29 10.62
CA PHE A 174 9.36 -6.73 11.14
C PHE A 174 9.63 -5.43 11.87
N PHE A 175 8.69 -4.50 11.77
CA PHE A 175 8.68 -3.21 12.44
C PHE A 175 7.37 -3.03 13.18
N THR A 176 7.46 -2.64 14.44
CA THR A 176 6.34 -2.05 15.19
C THR A 176 5.98 -0.68 14.58
N ALA A 177 4.86 -0.10 15.02
CA ALA A 177 4.44 1.21 14.53
C ALA A 177 5.51 2.30 14.73
N ASP A 178 6.11 2.37 15.93
CA ASP A 178 7.15 3.36 16.24
C ASP A 178 8.43 3.12 15.44
N GLU A 179 8.86 1.86 15.29
CA GLU A 179 10.03 1.50 14.48
C GLU A 179 9.80 1.81 12.98
N ALA A 180 8.57 1.65 12.48
CA ALA A 180 8.21 1.98 11.10
C ALA A 180 8.33 3.49 10.83
N VAL A 181 7.97 4.33 11.82
CA VAL A 181 8.18 5.79 11.76
C VAL A 181 9.68 6.11 11.79
N GLU A 182 10.44 5.55 12.74
CA GLU A 182 11.88 5.78 12.87
C GLU A 182 12.66 5.34 11.62
N TYR A 183 12.23 4.24 11.02
CA TYR A 183 12.84 3.74 9.79
C TYR A 183 12.47 4.57 8.55
N GLY A 184 11.37 5.34 8.60
CA GLY A 184 10.87 6.19 7.52
C GLY A 184 9.88 5.51 6.57
N LEU A 185 9.36 4.34 6.96
CA LEU A 185 8.32 3.62 6.20
C LEU A 185 6.98 4.37 6.21
N VAL A 186 6.69 5.05 7.32
CA VAL A 186 5.51 5.90 7.52
C VAL A 186 5.93 7.21 8.18
N ASP A 187 5.03 8.19 8.20
CA ASP A 187 5.32 9.53 8.76
C ASP A 187 4.89 9.66 10.23
N SER A 188 3.80 8.98 10.65
CA SER A 188 3.35 9.01 12.04
C SER A 188 2.39 7.88 12.41
N VAL A 189 2.24 7.68 13.73
CA VAL A 189 1.27 6.76 14.33
C VAL A 189 -0.04 7.49 14.60
N ILE A 190 -1.15 6.98 14.06
CA ILE A 190 -2.51 7.53 14.30
C ILE A 190 -3.06 6.97 15.62
N LYS A 191 -3.42 7.86 16.56
CA LYS A 191 -4.06 7.47 17.82
C LYS A 191 -5.59 7.68 17.81
N THR A 192 -6.09 8.53 16.90
CA THR A 192 -7.51 8.89 16.83
C THR A 192 -7.97 8.86 15.38
N TRP A 193 -9.00 8.05 15.08
CA TRP A 193 -9.58 7.94 13.74
C TRP A 193 -10.43 9.18 13.44
N GLY A 194 -10.25 9.80 12.26
CA GLY A 194 -11.08 10.94 11.81
C GLY A 194 -10.71 12.30 12.42
N GLY A 195 -9.69 12.40 13.27
CA GLY A 195 -9.11 13.68 13.70
C GLY A 195 -8.25 14.30 12.59
N ASP A 196 -7.85 15.57 12.75
CA ASP A 196 -6.87 16.21 11.85
C ASP A 196 -5.58 15.39 11.84
N MET A 197 -5.46 14.53 10.84
CA MET A 197 -4.26 13.70 10.61
C MET A 197 -3.07 14.54 10.14
N CYS A 198 -3.24 15.84 10.02
CA CYS A 198 -2.21 16.82 9.65
C CYS A 198 -1.49 17.46 10.84
N ALA A 199 -1.86 17.16 12.09
CA ALA A 199 -1.26 17.78 13.27
C ALA A 199 -0.24 16.86 13.96
N ALA A 200 0.81 16.50 13.24
CA ALA A 200 2.06 16.03 13.83
C ALA A 200 3.18 16.83 13.15
N GLY A 201 3.38 18.07 13.63
CA GLY A 201 4.54 18.90 13.36
C GLY A 201 5.67 18.55 14.30
#